data_0f5cf1f1489555d595d69741d0bb4d5a
#
_entry.id   0f5cf1f1489555d595d69741d0bb4d5a
#
_cell.length_a   1.000
_cell.length_b   1.000
_cell.length_c   1.000
_cell.angle_alpha   90.00
_cell.angle_beta   90.00
_cell.angle_gamma   90.00
#
_symmetry.space_group_name_H-M   'P 1'
#
loop_
_entity.id
_entity.type
_entity.pdbx_description
1 polymer ?
#
loop_
_entity_poly.entity_id
_entity_poly.type
_entity_poly.pdbx_seq_one_letter_code
_entity_poly.pdbx_strand_id
1 'polypeptide(L)'
;MSKRALVASLLLASLICSPVRADPIQDLQTLVKQGQFSQALERADSILASKPRDAQVRFLKGVVLSELNRSAEAIAVFQKLTEDFPELPEPYNNLAVLYAQQRQYDKARIALEMAIRTHPSYATAHENLGDIYARLASQAYDKALALDSSNVAAQNKLALIREMISVAGKPGRPVAPAPVAAAPQANKPAAPPPV
;
A
#
# COMPACT_ATOMS: atom_id res chain seq x y z
N MET A 1 73.89 32.68 -25.37
CA MET A 1 72.86 32.04 -26.19
C MET A 1 71.88 31.39 -25.19
N SER A 2 70.74 31.99 -25.02
CA SER A 2 69.74 31.68 -23.96
C SER A 2 68.82 30.53 -24.40
N LYS A 3 68.75 29.47 -23.62
CA LYS A 3 67.74 28.42 -23.80
C LYS A 3 66.56 28.72 -22.86
N ARG A 4 65.47 29.20 -23.42
CA ARG A 4 64.20 29.36 -22.72
C ARG A 4 63.49 28.01 -22.61
N ALA A 5 63.40 27.50 -21.39
CA ALA A 5 62.56 26.33 -21.08
C ALA A 5 61.11 26.78 -20.94
N LEU A 6 60.22 26.25 -21.80
CA LEU A 6 58.77 26.38 -21.71
C LEU A 6 58.27 25.34 -20.71
N VAL A 7 57.78 25.79 -19.55
CA VAL A 7 57.04 24.92 -18.60
C VAL A 7 55.57 24.98 -18.99
N ALA A 8 55.08 23.88 -19.59
CA ALA A 8 53.68 23.70 -19.88
C ALA A 8 52.99 23.16 -18.61
N SER A 9 52.25 24.04 -17.92
CA SER A 9 51.40 23.65 -16.80
C SER A 9 50.12 22.94 -17.30
N LEU A 10 50.08 21.62 -17.13
CA LEU A 10 48.92 20.81 -17.41
C LEU A 10 47.94 20.96 -16.21
N LEU A 11 46.92 21.80 -16.37
CA LEU A 11 45.80 21.94 -15.46
C LEU A 11 44.89 20.71 -15.64
N LEU A 12 45.02 19.71 -14.76
CA LEU A 12 44.15 18.55 -14.67
C LEU A 12 42.84 19.00 -14.00
N ALA A 13 41.83 19.36 -14.80
CA ALA A 13 40.49 19.64 -14.32
C ALA A 13 39.86 18.30 -13.87
N SER A 14 39.95 18.01 -12.59
CA SER A 14 39.21 16.91 -11.97
C SER A 14 37.72 17.25 -12.03
N LEU A 15 36.99 16.67 -13.00
CA LEU A 15 35.52 16.61 -12.94
C LEU A 15 35.13 15.81 -11.70
N ILE A 16 34.76 16.48 -10.62
CA ILE A 16 34.11 15.86 -9.47
C ILE A 16 32.70 15.50 -9.94
N CYS A 17 32.57 14.30 -10.51
CA CYS A 17 31.28 13.67 -10.75
C CYS A 17 30.70 13.33 -9.38
N SER A 18 29.90 14.25 -8.80
CA SER A 18 29.13 13.94 -7.61
C SER A 18 28.19 12.80 -7.96
N PRO A 19 28.22 11.65 -7.26
CA PRO A 19 27.27 10.59 -7.52
C PRO A 19 25.87 11.17 -7.29
N VAL A 20 25.04 11.13 -8.32
CA VAL A 20 23.60 11.39 -8.19
C VAL A 20 23.10 10.40 -7.15
N ARG A 21 22.87 10.88 -5.94
CA ARG A 21 22.35 10.06 -4.85
C ARG A 21 20.93 9.74 -5.22
N ALA A 22 20.69 8.54 -5.75
CA ALA A 22 19.35 8.06 -6.05
C ALA A 22 18.47 8.28 -4.81
N ASP A 23 17.26 8.80 -5.02
CA ASP A 23 16.30 8.99 -3.94
C ASP A 23 16.04 7.62 -3.26
N PRO A 24 16.31 7.49 -1.96
CA PRO A 24 16.14 6.22 -1.25
C PRO A 24 14.74 5.62 -1.42
N ILE A 25 13.72 6.44 -1.61
CA ILE A 25 12.33 5.99 -1.81
C ILE A 25 12.13 5.47 -3.23
N GLN A 26 12.73 6.08 -4.24
CA GLN A 26 12.69 5.58 -5.62
C GLN A 26 13.39 4.23 -5.76
N ASP A 27 14.50 4.05 -5.07
CA ASP A 27 15.22 2.78 -4.99
C ASP A 27 14.33 1.69 -4.36
N LEU A 28 13.71 1.98 -3.22
CA LEU A 28 12.74 1.09 -2.59
C LEU A 28 11.58 0.71 -3.53
N GLN A 29 10.99 1.70 -4.21
CA GLN A 29 9.91 1.46 -5.17
C GLN A 29 10.36 0.57 -6.33
N THR A 30 11.60 0.73 -6.78
CA THR A 30 12.18 -0.08 -7.85
C THR A 30 12.33 -1.54 -7.41
N LEU A 31 12.85 -1.78 -6.21
CA LEU A 31 12.94 -3.12 -5.63
C LEU A 31 11.56 -3.79 -5.51
N VAL A 32 10.55 -3.05 -5.06
CA VAL A 32 9.18 -3.56 -4.99
C VAL A 32 8.63 -3.93 -6.38
N LYS A 33 8.82 -3.08 -7.38
CA LYS A 33 8.40 -3.35 -8.77
C LYS A 33 9.09 -4.57 -9.38
N GLN A 34 10.35 -4.81 -9.01
CA GLN A 34 11.14 -5.96 -9.46
C GLN A 34 10.82 -7.25 -8.70
N GLY A 35 9.95 -7.20 -7.68
CA GLY A 35 9.65 -8.37 -6.84
C GLY A 35 10.79 -8.75 -5.88
N GLN A 36 11.78 -7.89 -5.68
CA GLN A 36 12.92 -8.11 -4.79
C GLN A 36 12.54 -7.79 -3.34
N PHE A 37 11.52 -8.49 -2.82
CA PHE A 37 10.85 -8.12 -1.58
C PHE A 37 11.75 -8.19 -0.33
N SER A 38 12.70 -9.13 -0.26
CA SER A 38 13.64 -9.20 0.87
C SER A 38 14.53 -7.96 0.93
N GLN A 39 15.10 -7.55 -0.21
CA GLN A 39 15.92 -6.34 -0.30
C GLN A 39 15.09 -5.08 -0.09
N ALA A 40 13.85 -5.06 -0.60
CA ALA A 40 12.92 -3.95 -0.37
C ALA A 40 12.60 -3.79 1.12
N LEU A 41 12.45 -4.88 1.87
CA LEU A 41 12.21 -4.83 3.31
C LEU A 41 13.40 -4.22 4.07
N GLU A 42 14.62 -4.70 3.80
CA GLU A 42 15.85 -4.16 4.39
C GLU A 42 16.01 -2.66 4.05
N ARG A 43 15.69 -2.28 2.81
CA ARG A 43 15.75 -0.89 2.36
C ARG A 43 14.75 -0.02 3.09
N ALA A 44 13.49 -0.50 3.23
CA ALA A 44 12.46 0.19 3.98
C ALA A 44 12.87 0.39 5.45
N ASP A 45 13.41 -0.63 6.10
CA ASP A 45 13.88 -0.57 7.49
C ASP A 45 15.03 0.42 7.65
N SER A 46 15.99 0.44 6.72
CA SER A 46 17.09 1.41 6.71
C SER A 46 16.59 2.86 6.61
N ILE A 47 15.58 3.13 5.76
CA ILE A 47 15.00 4.46 5.64
C ILE A 47 14.24 4.84 6.92
N LEU A 48 13.44 3.91 7.46
CA LEU A 48 12.64 4.15 8.66
C LEU A 48 13.48 4.34 9.92
N ALA A 49 14.71 3.81 9.96
CA ALA A 49 15.64 4.10 11.04
C ALA A 49 15.96 5.61 11.17
N SER A 50 15.99 6.33 10.05
CA SER A 50 16.22 7.78 10.02
C SER A 50 14.94 8.61 9.93
N LYS A 51 13.87 8.04 9.35
CA LYS A 51 12.56 8.70 9.14
C LYS A 51 11.42 7.80 9.61
N PRO A 52 11.26 7.56 10.92
CA PRO A 52 10.34 6.55 11.46
C PRO A 52 8.86 6.83 11.18
N ARG A 53 8.50 8.07 10.85
CA ARG A 53 7.12 8.50 10.55
C ARG A 53 6.84 8.71 9.07
N ASP A 54 7.74 8.31 8.16
CA ASP A 54 7.50 8.41 6.73
C ASP A 54 6.35 7.46 6.32
N ALA A 55 5.19 8.04 6.03
CA ALA A 55 3.97 7.28 5.72
C ALA A 55 4.13 6.44 4.45
N GLN A 56 4.82 6.97 3.43
CA GLN A 56 5.02 6.28 2.16
C GLN A 56 5.92 5.06 2.32
N VAL A 57 7.02 5.19 3.07
CA VAL A 57 7.94 4.08 3.32
C VAL A 57 7.29 3.02 4.21
N ARG A 58 6.53 3.42 5.24
CA ARG A 58 5.76 2.49 6.08
C ARG A 58 4.70 1.74 5.27
N PHE A 59 4.03 2.42 4.35
CA PHE A 59 3.07 1.79 3.46
C PHE A 59 3.75 0.75 2.57
N LEU A 60 4.86 1.11 1.91
CA LEU A 60 5.64 0.18 1.09
C LEU A 60 6.14 -1.02 1.90
N LYS A 61 6.58 -0.81 3.15
CA LYS A 61 6.93 -1.90 4.06
C LYS A 61 5.74 -2.84 4.30
N GLY A 62 4.55 -2.32 4.53
CA GLY A 62 3.32 -3.13 4.68
C GLY A 62 3.03 -3.96 3.44
N VAL A 63 3.15 -3.38 2.25
CA VAL A 63 2.98 -4.08 0.96
C VAL A 63 4.01 -5.20 0.82
N VAL A 64 5.29 -4.91 1.06
CA VAL A 64 6.39 -5.88 0.98
C VAL A 64 6.18 -7.05 1.96
N LEU A 65 5.77 -6.78 3.20
CA LEU A 65 5.45 -7.82 4.18
C LEU A 65 4.29 -8.71 3.71
N SER A 66 3.28 -8.13 3.06
CA SER A 66 2.17 -8.88 2.48
C SER A 66 2.63 -9.81 1.35
N GLU A 67 3.48 -9.34 0.46
CA GLU A 67 4.05 -10.14 -0.65
C GLU A 67 4.98 -11.26 -0.13
N LEU A 68 5.64 -11.04 1.01
CA LEU A 68 6.43 -12.05 1.73
C LEU A 68 5.58 -13.04 2.54
N ASN A 69 4.23 -12.98 2.45
CA ASN A 69 3.29 -13.76 3.25
C ASN A 69 3.43 -13.56 4.78
N ARG A 70 4.02 -12.43 5.22
CA ARG A 70 4.12 -12.03 6.63
C ARG A 70 2.89 -11.21 7.04
N SER A 71 1.70 -11.81 6.84
CA SER A 71 0.41 -11.11 6.94
C SER A 71 0.17 -10.46 8.31
N ALA A 72 0.60 -11.08 9.41
CA ALA A 72 0.41 -10.51 10.74
C ALA A 72 1.19 -9.19 10.92
N GLU A 73 2.41 -9.13 10.41
CA GLU A 73 3.26 -7.93 10.48
C GLU A 73 2.74 -6.85 9.53
N ALA A 74 2.30 -7.23 8.32
CA ALA A 74 1.67 -6.31 7.39
C ALA A 74 0.42 -5.66 8.00
N ILE A 75 -0.45 -6.45 8.65
CA ILE A 75 -1.63 -5.93 9.36
C ILE A 75 -1.20 -4.91 10.44
N ALA A 76 -0.21 -5.24 11.26
CA ALA A 76 0.26 -4.32 12.30
C ALA A 76 0.78 -3.00 11.74
N VAL A 77 1.52 -3.05 10.62
CA VAL A 77 2.02 -1.84 9.94
C VAL A 77 0.87 -1.00 9.40
N PHE A 78 -0.11 -1.61 8.70
CA PHE A 78 -1.25 -0.87 8.16
C PHE A 78 -2.19 -0.35 9.25
N GLN A 79 -2.42 -1.09 10.33
CA GLN A 79 -3.18 -0.59 11.49
C GLN A 79 -2.52 0.66 12.06
N LYS A 80 -1.21 0.62 12.28
CA LYS A 80 -0.48 1.78 12.78
C LYS A 80 -0.50 2.96 11.82
N LEU A 81 -0.54 2.70 10.51
CA LEU A 81 -0.72 3.75 9.51
C LEU A 81 -2.12 4.38 9.59
N THR A 82 -3.18 3.58 9.79
CA THR A 82 -4.54 4.13 9.93
C THR A 82 -4.75 4.92 11.22
N GLU A 83 -3.97 4.65 12.27
CA GLU A 83 -3.95 5.44 13.50
C GLU A 83 -3.21 6.77 13.31
N ASP A 84 -2.03 6.74 12.67
CA ASP A 84 -1.16 7.90 12.52
C ASP A 84 -1.58 8.82 11.35
N PHE A 85 -2.28 8.28 10.34
CA PHE A 85 -2.71 8.95 9.10
C PHE A 85 -4.12 8.48 8.71
N PRO A 86 -5.15 8.82 9.51
CA PRO A 86 -6.52 8.32 9.33
C PRO A 86 -7.20 8.77 8.03
N GLU A 87 -6.65 9.77 7.35
CA GLU A 87 -7.14 10.29 6.07
C GLU A 87 -6.72 9.46 4.84
N LEU A 88 -5.73 8.57 4.98
CA LEU A 88 -5.22 7.78 3.86
C LEU A 88 -6.12 6.55 3.60
N PRO A 89 -6.74 6.41 2.41
CA PRO A 89 -7.62 5.27 2.11
C PRO A 89 -6.86 3.97 1.85
N GLU A 90 -5.64 4.03 1.31
CA GLU A 90 -4.89 2.86 0.86
C GLU A 90 -4.54 1.88 2.00
N PRO A 91 -4.12 2.33 3.21
CA PRO A 91 -3.89 1.42 4.33
C PRO A 91 -5.13 0.63 4.74
N TYR A 92 -6.31 1.27 4.76
CA TYR A 92 -7.58 0.60 5.06
C TYR A 92 -7.92 -0.45 4.00
N ASN A 93 -7.75 -0.12 2.72
CA ASN A 93 -7.98 -1.08 1.64
C ASN A 93 -7.05 -2.30 1.73
N ASN A 94 -5.78 -2.10 2.05
CA ASN A 94 -4.82 -3.19 2.20
C ASN A 94 -5.11 -4.05 3.46
N LEU A 95 -5.56 -3.44 4.55
CA LEU A 95 -6.10 -4.18 5.71
C LEU A 95 -7.26 -5.07 5.30
N ALA A 96 -8.19 -4.57 4.50
CA ALA A 96 -9.34 -5.34 4.04
C ALA A 96 -8.92 -6.55 3.20
N VAL A 97 -7.96 -6.40 2.29
CA VAL A 97 -7.41 -7.50 1.50
C VAL A 97 -6.82 -8.58 2.40
N LEU A 98 -6.03 -8.20 3.41
CA LEU A 98 -5.40 -9.13 4.35
C LEU A 98 -6.45 -9.83 5.24
N TYR A 99 -7.48 -9.12 5.70
CA TYR A 99 -8.58 -9.71 6.44
C TYR A 99 -9.41 -10.68 5.58
N ALA A 100 -9.66 -10.33 4.32
CA ALA A 100 -10.39 -11.19 3.39
C ALA A 100 -9.64 -12.50 3.10
N GLN A 101 -8.31 -12.45 2.96
CA GLN A 101 -7.47 -13.64 2.82
C GLN A 101 -7.58 -14.57 4.04
N GLN A 102 -7.77 -14.01 5.23
CA GLN A 102 -8.01 -14.74 6.48
C GLN A 102 -9.49 -15.10 6.71
N ARG A 103 -10.37 -14.89 5.73
CA ARG A 103 -11.83 -15.08 5.82
C ARG A 103 -12.52 -14.25 6.91
N GLN A 104 -11.87 -13.18 7.39
CA GLN A 104 -12.43 -12.23 8.37
C GLN A 104 -13.22 -11.14 7.64
N TYR A 105 -14.31 -11.55 6.94
CA TYR A 105 -15.02 -10.67 6.01
C TYR A 105 -15.68 -9.46 6.66
N ASP A 106 -16.14 -9.58 7.91
CA ASP A 106 -16.69 -8.43 8.64
C ASP A 106 -15.63 -7.35 8.90
N LYS A 107 -14.40 -7.75 9.26
CA LYS A 107 -13.29 -6.80 9.42
C LYS A 107 -12.89 -6.18 8.08
N ALA A 108 -12.87 -6.98 7.02
CA ALA A 108 -12.58 -6.49 5.67
C ALA A 108 -13.63 -5.45 5.24
N ARG A 109 -14.92 -5.70 5.46
CA ARG A 109 -16.01 -4.77 5.18
C ARG A 109 -15.81 -3.44 5.92
N ILE A 110 -15.59 -3.49 7.24
CA ILE A 110 -15.39 -2.28 8.06
C ILE A 110 -14.20 -1.46 7.56
N ALA A 111 -13.09 -2.11 7.21
CA ALA A 111 -11.91 -1.43 6.68
C ALA A 111 -12.21 -0.75 5.33
N LEU A 112 -12.93 -1.41 4.42
CA LEU A 112 -13.30 -0.81 3.13
C LEU A 112 -14.29 0.35 3.28
N GLU A 113 -15.25 0.25 4.20
CA GLU A 113 -16.16 1.35 4.53
C GLU A 113 -15.38 2.57 5.06
N MET A 114 -14.30 2.34 5.82
CA MET A 114 -13.41 3.43 6.25
C MET A 114 -12.62 4.02 5.08
N ALA A 115 -12.05 3.20 4.17
CA ALA A 115 -11.38 3.68 2.98
C ALA A 115 -12.30 4.56 2.11
N ILE A 116 -13.56 4.14 1.91
CA ILE A 116 -14.58 4.89 1.16
C ILE A 116 -14.95 6.19 1.89
N ARG A 117 -15.05 6.16 3.22
CA ARG A 117 -15.36 7.36 4.01
C ARG A 117 -14.27 8.42 3.90
N THR A 118 -13.00 8.02 3.90
CA THR A 118 -11.88 8.96 3.74
C THR A 118 -11.75 9.45 2.30
N HIS A 119 -12.05 8.60 1.33
CA HIS A 119 -11.96 8.92 -0.10
C HIS A 119 -13.12 8.31 -0.90
N PRO A 120 -14.27 9.01 -1.00
CA PRO A 120 -15.49 8.46 -1.60
C PRO A 120 -15.36 8.04 -3.08
N SER A 121 -14.39 8.59 -3.82
CA SER A 121 -14.12 8.23 -5.21
C SER A 121 -13.09 7.10 -5.38
N TYR A 122 -12.69 6.42 -4.31
CA TYR A 122 -11.71 5.34 -4.37
C TYR A 122 -12.33 4.05 -4.93
N ALA A 123 -12.35 3.95 -6.27
CA ALA A 123 -13.02 2.88 -7.02
C ALA A 123 -12.61 1.47 -6.55
N THR A 124 -11.31 1.24 -6.29
CA THR A 124 -10.80 -0.06 -5.81
C THR A 124 -11.44 -0.49 -4.49
N ALA A 125 -11.70 0.44 -3.57
CA ALA A 125 -12.37 0.10 -2.30
C ALA A 125 -13.83 -0.29 -2.53
N HIS A 126 -14.54 0.37 -3.46
CA HIS A 126 -15.91 0.00 -3.83
C HIS A 126 -15.97 -1.38 -4.49
N GLU A 127 -15.04 -1.69 -5.40
CA GLU A 127 -14.92 -2.99 -6.04
C GLU A 127 -14.67 -4.09 -5.00
N ASN A 128 -13.65 -3.93 -4.15
CA ASN A 128 -13.32 -4.87 -3.09
C ASN A 128 -14.49 -5.04 -2.11
N LEU A 129 -15.26 -3.98 -1.83
CA LEU A 129 -16.43 -4.07 -0.96
C LEU A 129 -17.54 -4.91 -1.60
N GLY A 130 -17.74 -4.82 -2.90
CA GLY A 130 -18.63 -5.69 -3.65
C GLY A 130 -18.26 -7.17 -3.50
N ASP A 131 -16.98 -7.49 -3.65
CA ASP A 131 -16.45 -8.85 -3.46
C ASP A 131 -16.66 -9.37 -2.02
N ILE A 132 -16.48 -8.52 -1.03
CA ILE A 132 -16.72 -8.87 0.38
C ILE A 132 -18.20 -9.14 0.63
N TYR A 133 -19.11 -8.34 0.07
CA TYR A 133 -20.55 -8.60 0.20
C TYR A 133 -20.96 -9.92 -0.47
N ALA A 134 -20.39 -10.28 -1.61
CA ALA A 134 -20.63 -11.58 -2.24
C ALA A 134 -20.19 -12.74 -1.33
N ARG A 135 -19.04 -12.62 -0.65
CA ARG A 135 -18.56 -13.63 0.30
C ARG A 135 -19.41 -13.72 1.56
N LEU A 136 -19.86 -12.59 2.10
CA LEU A 136 -20.79 -12.55 3.24
C LEU A 136 -22.15 -13.16 2.88
N ALA A 137 -22.67 -12.85 1.67
CA ALA A 137 -23.90 -13.47 1.18
C ALA A 137 -23.76 -14.98 1.01
N SER A 138 -22.62 -15.46 0.46
CA SER A 138 -22.33 -16.91 0.40
C SER A 138 -22.41 -17.56 1.80
N GLN A 139 -21.76 -16.97 2.80
CA GLN A 139 -21.80 -17.48 4.17
C GLN A 139 -23.23 -17.50 4.76
N ALA A 140 -24.03 -16.47 4.45
CA ALA A 140 -25.41 -16.40 4.93
C ALA A 140 -26.28 -17.51 4.30
N TYR A 141 -26.13 -17.78 3.00
CA TYR A 141 -26.85 -18.87 2.34
C TYR A 141 -26.36 -20.25 2.77
N ASP A 142 -25.07 -20.43 3.01
CA ASP A 142 -24.52 -21.66 3.59
C ASP A 142 -25.16 -21.95 4.97
N LYS A 143 -25.32 -20.91 5.82
CA LYS A 143 -26.03 -21.04 7.10
C LYS A 143 -27.52 -21.36 6.92
N ALA A 144 -28.20 -20.75 5.97
CA ALA A 144 -29.60 -21.05 5.68
C ALA A 144 -29.79 -22.52 5.26
N LEU A 145 -28.89 -23.03 4.40
CA LEU A 145 -28.92 -24.43 3.95
C LEU A 145 -28.52 -25.43 5.06
N ALA A 146 -27.71 -25.01 6.01
CA ALA A 146 -27.40 -25.81 7.19
C ALA A 146 -28.63 -25.99 8.12
N LEU A 147 -29.55 -25.01 8.11
CA LEU A 147 -30.80 -25.03 8.88
C LEU A 147 -31.94 -25.72 8.10
N ASP A 148 -32.02 -25.51 6.80
CA ASP A 148 -32.99 -26.09 5.88
C ASP A 148 -32.30 -26.44 4.55
N SER A 149 -31.85 -27.69 4.45
CA SER A 149 -31.17 -28.20 3.26
C SER A 149 -32.08 -28.28 2.02
N SER A 150 -33.39 -28.26 2.21
CA SER A 150 -34.39 -28.35 1.12
C SER A 150 -34.72 -26.98 0.52
N ASN A 151 -34.16 -25.88 1.02
CA ASN A 151 -34.42 -24.53 0.54
C ASN A 151 -33.82 -24.29 -0.85
N VAL A 152 -34.60 -24.61 -1.89
CA VAL A 152 -34.21 -24.47 -3.30
C VAL A 152 -33.84 -23.03 -3.66
N ALA A 153 -34.52 -22.03 -3.08
CA ALA A 153 -34.21 -20.62 -3.33
C ALA A 153 -32.79 -20.26 -2.81
N ALA A 154 -32.43 -20.72 -1.63
CA ALA A 154 -31.08 -20.51 -1.09
C ALA A 154 -30.01 -21.25 -1.90
N GLN A 155 -30.29 -22.51 -2.36
CA GLN A 155 -29.38 -23.26 -3.22
C GLN A 155 -29.08 -22.51 -4.52
N ASN A 156 -30.11 -22.02 -5.20
CA ASN A 156 -29.94 -21.29 -6.48
C ASN A 156 -29.16 -19.98 -6.29
N LYS A 157 -29.46 -19.20 -5.25
CA LYS A 157 -28.75 -17.96 -4.96
C LYS A 157 -27.29 -18.21 -4.60
N LEU A 158 -27.01 -19.25 -3.82
CA LEU A 158 -25.64 -19.64 -3.46
C LEU A 158 -24.84 -20.04 -4.70
N ALA A 159 -25.44 -20.79 -5.63
CA ALA A 159 -24.80 -21.18 -6.88
C ALA A 159 -24.39 -19.98 -7.70
N LEU A 160 -25.29 -19.00 -7.89
CA LEU A 160 -25.00 -17.74 -8.61
C LEU A 160 -23.85 -16.94 -7.95
N ILE A 161 -23.88 -16.82 -6.64
CA ILE A 161 -22.81 -16.08 -5.90
C ILE A 161 -21.47 -16.78 -6.02
N ARG A 162 -21.45 -18.11 -5.93
CA ARG A 162 -20.19 -18.89 -6.09
C ARG A 162 -19.63 -18.74 -7.50
N GLU A 163 -20.48 -18.69 -8.52
CA GLU A 163 -20.07 -18.41 -9.90
C GLU A 163 -19.45 -17.01 -10.01
N MET A 164 -20.11 -15.98 -9.48
CA MET A 164 -19.56 -14.62 -9.45
C MET A 164 -18.20 -14.56 -8.75
N ILE A 165 -18.05 -15.19 -7.58
CA ILE A 165 -16.78 -15.23 -6.83
C ILE A 165 -15.70 -15.95 -7.65
N SER A 166 -16.03 -16.99 -8.40
CA SER A 166 -15.08 -17.74 -9.22
C SER A 166 -14.56 -16.93 -10.40
N VAL A 167 -15.42 -16.11 -11.02
CA VAL A 167 -15.06 -15.21 -12.12
C VAL A 167 -14.24 -14.02 -11.62
N ALA A 168 -14.59 -13.46 -10.46
CA ALA A 168 -13.86 -12.34 -9.85
C ALA A 168 -12.43 -12.71 -9.39
N GLY A 169 -12.14 -14.00 -9.23
CA GLY A 169 -10.81 -14.47 -8.83
C GLY A 169 -10.53 -14.38 -7.31
N LYS A 170 -9.24 -14.40 -6.96
CA LYS A 170 -8.79 -14.24 -5.56
C LYS A 170 -9.05 -12.80 -5.10
N PRO A 171 -9.34 -12.59 -3.77
CA PRO A 171 -9.41 -11.24 -3.20
C PRO A 171 -8.19 -10.43 -3.64
N GLY A 172 -8.42 -9.19 -4.03
CA GLY A 172 -7.45 -8.33 -4.70
C GLY A 172 -6.02 -8.44 -4.17
N ARG A 173 -5.07 -8.34 -5.08
CA ARG A 173 -3.66 -8.19 -4.71
C ARG A 173 -3.49 -6.88 -3.95
N PRO A 174 -2.59 -6.78 -2.95
CA PRO A 174 -2.28 -5.52 -2.31
C PRO A 174 -2.01 -4.45 -3.35
N VAL A 175 -2.78 -3.35 -3.29
CA VAL A 175 -2.62 -2.27 -4.26
C VAL A 175 -1.34 -1.53 -3.91
N ALA A 176 -0.38 -1.50 -4.84
CA ALA A 176 0.75 -0.59 -4.75
C ALA A 176 0.22 0.85 -4.68
N PRO A 177 0.87 1.76 -3.92
CA PRO A 177 0.40 3.12 -3.81
C PRO A 177 0.29 3.74 -5.19
N ALA A 178 -0.85 4.36 -5.49
CA ALA A 178 -0.86 5.44 -6.46
C ALA A 178 0.23 6.43 -6.03
N PRO A 179 0.92 7.13 -6.97
CA PRO A 179 1.87 8.16 -6.59
C PRO A 179 1.17 9.07 -5.58
N VAL A 180 1.62 9.03 -4.32
CA VAL A 180 1.06 9.92 -3.30
C VAL A 180 1.36 11.32 -3.81
N ALA A 181 0.33 12.04 -4.24
CA ALA A 181 0.43 13.47 -4.44
C ALA A 181 1.04 14.00 -3.14
N ALA A 182 2.16 14.71 -3.25
CA ALA A 182 2.94 15.17 -2.10
C ALA A 182 1.99 15.64 -1.01
N ALA A 183 2.11 15.03 0.19
CA ALA A 183 1.29 15.41 1.33
C ALA A 183 1.22 16.95 1.39
N PRO A 184 0.04 17.56 1.62
CA PRO A 184 -0.06 18.99 1.80
C PRO A 184 0.96 19.37 2.86
N GLN A 185 1.97 20.16 2.47
CA GLN A 185 2.91 20.71 3.43
C GLN A 185 2.05 21.47 4.44
N ALA A 186 2.13 21.07 5.71
CA ALA A 186 1.43 21.73 6.79
C ALA A 186 1.62 23.23 6.62
N ASN A 187 0.54 23.94 6.36
CA ASN A 187 0.55 25.39 6.19
C ASN A 187 1.19 25.98 7.45
N LYS A 188 2.38 26.55 7.26
CA LYS A 188 3.03 27.38 8.25
C LYS A 188 2.03 28.46 8.67
N PRO A 189 1.73 28.62 9.97
CA PRO A 189 0.80 29.65 10.40
C PRO A 189 1.22 31.00 9.81
N ALA A 190 0.28 31.68 9.17
CA ALA A 190 0.50 33.05 8.67
C ALA A 190 0.88 33.96 9.87
N ALA A 191 1.94 34.73 9.71
CA ALA A 191 2.34 35.72 10.68
C ALA A 191 1.19 36.75 10.88
N PRO A 192 0.94 37.21 12.11
CA PRO A 192 -0.09 38.21 12.36
C PRO A 192 0.27 39.53 11.63
N PRO A 193 -0.74 40.31 11.18
CA PRO A 193 -0.51 41.58 10.51
C PRO A 193 0.19 42.58 11.45
N PRO A 194 1.03 43.48 10.92
CA PRO A 194 1.68 44.51 11.73
C PRO A 194 0.64 45.48 12.28
N VAL A 195 0.82 45.85 13.55
CA VAL A 195 0.01 46.85 14.27
C VAL A 195 0.41 48.25 13.82
#